data_33b1c2735374201276fe66da20bf75d7
#
_entry.id   33b1c2735374201276fe66da20bf75d7
#
_cell.length_a   1.000
_cell.length_b   1.000
_cell.length_c   1.000
_cell.angle_alpha   90.00
_cell.angle_beta   90.00
_cell.angle_gamma   90.00
#
_symmetry.space_group_name_H-M   'P 1'
#
loop_
_entity.id
_entity.type
_entity.pdbx_description
1 polymer ?
#
loop_
_entity_poly.entity_id
_entity_poly.type
_entity_poly.pdbx_seq_one_letter_code
_entity_poly.pdbx_strand_id
1 'polypeptide(L)'
;MHELVLRLPESLVEAVSEAMVEELDALSVSVADADAGTAAEQALFGEPGMPAPREGWQRSDVTALFETEAQATEAATLLLAQDWAADLAVLALRAVADQDWVRLTQSQFAPVEITPSFWIVPSWHQAPPQAEQIIRLDPGLAFGTGTHPTTRMCLRWTAQQSPALAAAWSRVLDYGCGSGILAIGAALHGARGIDAVDIDQAAVTATRNNAEANTVLVNAGLPDAAQGA
;
A
#
# COMPACT_ATOMS: atom_id res chain seq x y z
N MET A 1 11.27 -15.50 -13.58
CA MET A 1 10.13 -15.06 -14.38
C MET A 1 10.63 -14.20 -15.54
N HIS A 2 9.85 -14.12 -16.63
CA HIS A 2 10.16 -13.29 -17.80
C HIS A 2 8.99 -12.38 -18.13
N GLU A 3 9.27 -11.16 -18.51
CA GLU A 3 8.24 -10.23 -18.97
C GLU A 3 8.33 -10.01 -20.47
N LEU A 4 7.16 -9.96 -21.09
CA LEU A 4 6.94 -9.54 -22.46
C LEU A 4 6.21 -8.19 -22.43
N VAL A 5 6.82 -7.16 -23.02
CA VAL A 5 6.23 -5.83 -23.10
C VAL A 5 5.86 -5.53 -24.55
N LEU A 6 4.59 -5.25 -24.76
CA LEU A 6 4.02 -4.94 -26.06
C LEU A 6 3.44 -3.54 -26.06
N ARG A 7 3.59 -2.81 -27.17
CA ARG A 7 2.86 -1.58 -27.44
C ARG A 7 1.82 -1.81 -28.50
N LEU A 8 0.59 -1.40 -28.23
CA LEU A 8 -0.54 -1.62 -29.12
C LEU A 8 -1.60 -0.51 -28.99
N PRO A 9 -2.44 -0.33 -30.02
CA PRO A 9 -3.54 0.62 -29.97
C PRO A 9 -4.66 0.13 -29.04
N GLU A 10 -5.49 1.06 -28.56
CA GLU A 10 -6.64 0.80 -27.67
C GLU A 10 -7.50 -0.38 -28.12
N SER A 11 -7.80 -0.44 -29.44
CA SER A 11 -8.69 -1.47 -30.02
C SER A 11 -8.20 -2.92 -29.85
N LEU A 12 -6.92 -3.13 -29.55
CA LEU A 12 -6.32 -4.46 -29.37
C LEU A 12 -6.06 -4.82 -27.91
N VAL A 13 -6.16 -3.86 -26.98
CA VAL A 13 -5.76 -4.05 -25.58
C VAL A 13 -6.53 -5.18 -24.92
N GLU A 14 -7.85 -5.17 -25.03
CA GLU A 14 -8.72 -6.17 -24.40
C GLU A 14 -8.43 -7.57 -24.98
N ALA A 15 -8.52 -7.72 -26.30
CA ALA A 15 -8.32 -9.00 -26.97
C ALA A 15 -6.93 -9.60 -26.71
N VAL A 16 -5.87 -8.78 -26.74
CA VAL A 16 -4.51 -9.24 -26.49
C VAL A 16 -4.33 -9.61 -25.01
N SER A 17 -4.89 -8.82 -24.09
CA SER A 17 -4.82 -9.11 -22.66
C SER A 17 -5.54 -10.40 -22.29
N GLU A 18 -6.73 -10.63 -22.83
CA GLU A 18 -7.48 -11.87 -22.64
C GLU A 18 -6.72 -13.07 -23.22
N ALA A 19 -6.24 -12.98 -24.46
CA ALA A 19 -5.49 -14.07 -25.10
C ALA A 19 -4.22 -14.41 -24.29
N MET A 20 -3.51 -13.42 -23.75
CA MET A 20 -2.34 -13.68 -22.92
C MET A 20 -2.65 -14.48 -21.65
N VAL A 21 -3.78 -14.18 -20.99
CA VAL A 21 -4.16 -14.87 -19.75
C VAL A 21 -4.81 -16.23 -20.05
N GLU A 22 -5.72 -16.31 -21.01
CA GLU A 22 -6.55 -17.48 -21.23
C GLU A 22 -5.93 -18.53 -22.15
N GLU A 23 -5.10 -18.10 -23.12
CA GLU A 23 -4.57 -18.98 -24.16
C GLU A 23 -3.03 -19.14 -24.10
N LEU A 24 -2.31 -18.15 -23.55
CA LEU A 24 -0.86 -18.09 -23.58
C LEU A 24 -0.20 -18.29 -22.22
N ASP A 25 -0.96 -18.65 -21.19
CA ASP A 25 -0.47 -18.98 -19.85
C ASP A 25 0.29 -17.82 -19.15
N ALA A 26 -0.06 -16.56 -19.42
CA ALA A 26 0.51 -15.45 -18.69
C ALA A 26 0.07 -15.47 -17.22
N LEU A 27 1.02 -15.33 -16.31
CA LEU A 27 0.78 -15.29 -14.86
C LEU A 27 0.06 -14.00 -14.44
N SER A 28 0.32 -12.91 -15.13
CA SER A 28 -0.35 -11.63 -14.95
C SER A 28 -0.19 -10.77 -16.20
N VAL A 29 -1.16 -9.88 -16.40
CA VAL A 29 -1.12 -8.86 -17.45
C VAL A 29 -1.43 -7.51 -16.80
N SER A 30 -0.63 -6.50 -17.15
CA SER A 30 -0.85 -5.12 -16.74
C SER A 30 -0.83 -4.19 -17.96
N VAL A 31 -1.66 -3.15 -17.91
CA VAL A 31 -1.80 -2.16 -18.98
C VAL A 31 -1.43 -0.79 -18.43
N ALA A 32 -0.59 -0.07 -19.18
CA ALA A 32 -0.17 1.28 -18.82
C ALA A 32 -0.29 2.21 -20.03
N ASP A 33 -0.41 3.51 -19.77
CA ASP A 33 -0.37 4.53 -20.81
C ASP A 33 1.03 4.57 -21.44
N ALA A 34 1.10 4.32 -22.75
CA ALA A 34 2.36 4.42 -23.51
C ALA A 34 2.86 5.85 -23.63
N ASP A 35 2.00 6.84 -23.42
CA ASP A 35 2.29 8.26 -23.54
C ASP A 35 2.49 8.97 -22.20
N ALA A 36 2.43 8.22 -21.06
CA ALA A 36 2.62 8.76 -19.73
C ALA A 36 3.92 9.57 -19.60
N GLY A 37 3.84 10.76 -19.03
CA GLY A 37 4.97 11.68 -18.85
C GLY A 37 5.42 12.37 -20.13
N THR A 38 4.72 12.23 -21.25
CA THR A 38 5.01 12.89 -22.53
C THR A 38 4.02 14.03 -22.81
N ALA A 39 4.30 14.83 -23.85
CA ALA A 39 3.37 15.85 -24.32
C ALA A 39 2.08 15.28 -24.96
N ALA A 40 2.06 13.98 -25.23
CA ALA A 40 0.91 13.26 -25.80
C ALA A 40 0.02 12.61 -24.72
N GLU A 41 0.44 12.64 -23.45
CA GLU A 41 -0.35 12.14 -22.33
C GLU A 41 -1.72 12.81 -22.28
N GLN A 42 -2.76 12.00 -22.14
CA GLN A 42 -4.14 12.47 -22.06
C GLN A 42 -4.85 11.85 -20.85
N ALA A 43 -5.58 12.69 -20.11
CA ALA A 43 -6.37 12.24 -18.97
C ALA A 43 -7.51 11.30 -19.44
N LEU A 44 -7.62 10.12 -18.82
CA LEU A 44 -8.76 9.21 -19.00
C LEU A 44 -9.98 9.64 -18.20
N PHE A 45 -9.75 10.24 -17.04
CA PHE A 45 -10.79 10.63 -16.11
C PHE A 45 -10.97 12.14 -16.13
N GLY A 46 -12.22 12.59 -16.28
CA GLY A 46 -12.58 14.00 -16.12
C GLY A 46 -12.72 14.36 -14.64
N GLU A 47 -12.83 15.66 -14.36
CA GLU A 47 -13.22 16.12 -13.03
C GLU A 47 -14.64 15.61 -12.67
N PRO A 48 -14.97 15.47 -11.37
CA PRO A 48 -16.30 15.05 -10.95
C PRO A 48 -17.40 15.93 -11.58
N GLY A 49 -18.30 15.30 -12.36
CA GLY A 49 -19.37 15.97 -13.07
C GLY A 49 -19.09 16.29 -14.55
N MET A 50 -17.89 16.03 -15.05
CA MET A 50 -17.60 16.08 -16.47
C MET A 50 -17.63 14.70 -17.11
N PRO A 51 -18.05 14.57 -18.39
CA PRO A 51 -17.94 13.30 -19.10
C PRO A 51 -16.47 12.90 -19.21
N ALA A 52 -16.18 11.61 -19.12
CA ALA A 52 -14.83 11.10 -19.37
C ALA A 52 -14.39 11.53 -20.78
N PRO A 53 -13.18 12.08 -20.92
CA PRO A 53 -12.71 12.58 -22.21
C PRO A 53 -12.56 11.46 -23.24
N ARG A 54 -12.31 10.20 -22.81
CA ARG A 54 -12.14 9.00 -23.67
C ARG A 54 -12.40 7.71 -22.89
N GLU A 55 -12.64 6.61 -23.62
CA GLU A 55 -12.85 5.28 -23.05
C GLU A 55 -11.54 4.54 -22.74
N GLY A 56 -10.40 4.94 -23.35
CA GLY A 56 -9.09 4.31 -23.13
C GLY A 56 -7.91 5.15 -23.63
N TRP A 57 -6.69 4.69 -23.40
CA TRP A 57 -5.47 5.29 -23.93
C TRP A 57 -5.32 4.96 -25.42
N GLN A 58 -4.93 5.92 -26.23
CA GLN A 58 -4.74 5.69 -27.67
C GLN A 58 -3.70 4.61 -27.98
N ARG A 59 -2.65 4.56 -27.15
CA ARG A 59 -1.58 3.56 -27.19
C ARG A 59 -1.33 3.08 -25.79
N SER A 60 -1.22 1.79 -25.63
CA SER A 60 -0.97 1.15 -24.33
C SER A 60 0.27 0.29 -24.39
N ASP A 61 1.02 0.30 -23.30
CA ASP A 61 2.06 -0.68 -23.05
C ASP A 61 1.45 -1.79 -22.20
N VAL A 62 1.35 -2.98 -22.79
CA VAL A 62 0.85 -4.18 -22.15
C VAL A 62 2.05 -5.03 -21.73
N THR A 63 2.18 -5.28 -20.43
CA THR A 63 3.23 -6.10 -19.85
C THR A 63 2.64 -7.38 -19.32
N ALA A 64 3.08 -8.52 -19.85
CA ALA A 64 2.70 -9.85 -19.39
C ALA A 64 3.88 -10.56 -18.74
N LEU A 65 3.64 -11.26 -17.63
CA LEU A 65 4.62 -12.09 -16.92
C LEU A 65 4.42 -13.56 -17.24
N PHE A 66 5.52 -14.24 -17.49
CA PHE A 66 5.57 -15.68 -17.76
C PHE A 66 6.55 -16.37 -16.81
N GLU A 67 6.34 -17.64 -16.56
CA GLU A 67 7.25 -18.42 -15.71
C GLU A 67 8.63 -18.59 -16.37
N THR A 68 8.65 -18.84 -17.69
CA THR A 68 9.86 -19.13 -18.47
C THR A 68 10.04 -18.21 -19.68
N GLU A 69 11.27 -18.09 -20.15
CA GLU A 69 11.60 -17.37 -21.39
C GLU A 69 10.95 -18.02 -22.62
N ALA A 70 10.83 -19.34 -22.63
CA ALA A 70 10.24 -20.08 -23.72
C ALA A 70 8.76 -19.71 -23.90
N GLN A 71 7.98 -19.65 -22.81
CA GLN A 71 6.58 -19.24 -22.84
C GLN A 71 6.42 -17.78 -23.32
N ALA A 72 7.24 -16.86 -22.82
CA ALA A 72 7.20 -15.47 -23.24
C ALA A 72 7.54 -15.30 -24.74
N THR A 73 8.51 -16.11 -25.25
CA THR A 73 8.90 -16.11 -26.66
C THR A 73 7.80 -16.72 -27.55
N GLU A 74 7.19 -17.80 -27.11
CA GLU A 74 6.07 -18.44 -27.80
C GLU A 74 4.87 -17.49 -27.91
N ALA A 75 4.50 -16.85 -26.78
CA ALA A 75 3.44 -15.85 -26.77
C ALA A 75 3.71 -14.71 -27.74
N ALA A 76 4.92 -14.13 -27.74
CA ALA A 76 5.30 -13.10 -28.70
C ALA A 76 5.18 -13.57 -30.13
N THR A 77 5.61 -14.80 -30.42
CA THR A 77 5.60 -15.40 -31.76
C THR A 77 4.15 -15.59 -32.25
N LEU A 78 3.28 -16.13 -31.40
CA LEU A 78 1.86 -16.37 -31.74
C LEU A 78 1.11 -15.06 -31.97
N LEU A 79 1.36 -14.04 -31.16
CA LEU A 79 0.75 -12.72 -31.33
C LEU A 79 1.25 -12.03 -32.60
N LEU A 80 2.53 -12.16 -32.95
CA LEU A 80 3.08 -11.61 -34.19
C LEU A 80 2.64 -12.37 -35.45
N ALA A 81 2.09 -13.57 -35.32
CA ALA A 81 1.53 -14.34 -36.44
C ALA A 81 0.09 -13.98 -36.77
N GLN A 82 -0.56 -13.10 -35.99
CA GLN A 82 -1.93 -12.67 -36.23
C GLN A 82 -2.03 -11.63 -37.36
N ASP A 83 -3.17 -11.56 -38.04
CA ASP A 83 -3.42 -10.63 -39.14
C ASP A 83 -3.31 -9.15 -38.73
N TRP A 84 -3.53 -8.84 -37.44
CA TRP A 84 -3.44 -7.50 -36.86
C TRP A 84 -2.06 -7.18 -36.26
N ALA A 85 -1.08 -8.05 -36.44
CA ALA A 85 0.26 -7.88 -35.87
C ALA A 85 1.00 -6.62 -36.35
N ALA A 86 0.58 -6.04 -37.47
CA ALA A 86 1.16 -4.80 -37.99
C ALA A 86 1.00 -3.60 -37.02
N ASP A 87 -0.03 -3.64 -36.17
CA ASP A 87 -0.31 -2.59 -35.20
C ASP A 87 0.29 -2.87 -33.79
N LEU A 88 1.05 -3.97 -33.68
CA LEU A 88 1.68 -4.40 -32.44
C LEU A 88 3.21 -4.24 -32.53
N ALA A 89 3.81 -3.66 -31.50
CA ALA A 89 5.26 -3.59 -31.38
C ALA A 89 5.73 -4.33 -30.12
N VAL A 90 6.65 -5.28 -30.27
CA VAL A 90 7.36 -5.88 -29.14
C VAL A 90 8.42 -4.90 -28.67
N LEU A 91 8.27 -4.37 -27.46
CA LEU A 91 9.22 -3.41 -26.88
C LEU A 91 10.35 -4.12 -26.13
N ALA A 92 10.02 -5.16 -25.40
CA ALA A 92 10.99 -5.93 -24.63
C ALA A 92 10.53 -7.37 -24.39
N LEU A 93 11.49 -8.28 -24.33
CA LEU A 93 11.39 -9.60 -23.74
C LEU A 93 12.61 -9.73 -22.84
N ARG A 94 12.42 -9.77 -21.52
CA ARG A 94 13.53 -9.76 -20.58
C ARG A 94 13.26 -10.58 -19.33
N ALA A 95 14.33 -11.08 -18.73
CA ALA A 95 14.24 -11.71 -17.43
C ALA A 95 13.88 -10.68 -16.36
N VAL A 96 12.88 -11.00 -15.54
CA VAL A 96 12.58 -10.26 -14.31
C VAL A 96 13.50 -10.81 -13.23
N ALA A 97 14.37 -9.95 -12.71
CA ALA A 97 15.24 -10.33 -11.60
C ALA A 97 14.38 -10.80 -10.42
N ASP A 98 14.81 -11.89 -9.81
CA ASP A 98 14.21 -12.35 -8.55
C ASP A 98 14.55 -11.30 -7.48
N GLN A 99 13.61 -10.43 -7.21
CA GLN A 99 13.77 -9.38 -6.22
C GLN A 99 13.18 -9.84 -4.92
N ASP A 100 13.94 -9.69 -3.85
CA ASP A 100 13.43 -9.80 -2.49
C ASP A 100 12.49 -8.60 -2.21
N TRP A 101 11.22 -8.78 -2.62
CA TRP A 101 10.17 -7.78 -2.46
C TRP A 101 9.98 -7.39 -0.99
N VAL A 102 10.23 -8.30 -0.07
CA VAL A 102 10.17 -8.04 1.37
C VAL A 102 11.24 -7.02 1.73
N ARG A 103 12.49 -7.26 1.33
CA ARG A 103 13.60 -6.35 1.60
C ARG A 103 13.43 -5.00 0.88
N LEU A 104 12.93 -5.02 -0.35
CA LEU A 104 12.66 -3.79 -1.11
C LEU A 104 11.58 -2.96 -0.42
N THR A 105 10.48 -3.57 -0.02
CA THR A 105 9.41 -2.91 0.72
C THR A 105 9.93 -2.38 2.07
N GLN A 106 10.69 -3.19 2.81
CA GLN A 106 11.29 -2.77 4.07
C GLN A 106 12.20 -1.56 3.92
N SER A 107 12.96 -1.47 2.82
CA SER A 107 13.86 -0.34 2.57
C SER A 107 13.15 1.00 2.37
N GLN A 108 11.87 0.97 1.97
CA GLN A 108 11.05 2.16 1.76
C GLN A 108 10.51 2.78 3.07
N PHE A 109 10.53 2.02 4.16
CA PHE A 109 9.97 2.46 5.44
C PHE A 109 11.09 2.69 6.48
N ALA A 110 11.58 3.93 6.51
CA ALA A 110 12.52 4.38 7.53
C ALA A 110 11.80 4.73 8.85
N PRO A 111 12.50 4.76 9.98
CA PRO A 111 11.97 5.31 11.24
C PRO A 111 11.41 6.71 11.06
N VAL A 112 10.24 6.98 11.66
CA VAL A 112 9.52 8.25 11.53
C VAL A 112 9.64 9.02 12.84
N GLU A 113 10.21 10.22 12.80
CA GLU A 113 10.27 11.13 13.94
C GLU A 113 8.90 11.80 14.16
N ILE A 114 8.38 11.67 15.36
CA ILE A 114 7.18 12.39 15.83
C ILE A 114 7.62 13.63 16.65
N THR A 115 8.49 13.40 17.64
CA THR A 115 9.27 14.43 18.35
C THR A 115 10.71 13.93 18.50
N PRO A 116 11.68 14.74 18.93
CA PRO A 116 13.04 14.28 19.13
C PRO A 116 13.19 13.04 20.02
N SER A 117 12.30 12.87 21.01
CA SER A 117 12.28 11.72 21.92
C SER A 117 11.22 10.64 21.60
N PHE A 118 10.32 10.88 20.64
CA PHE A 118 9.24 9.94 20.29
C PHE A 118 9.26 9.55 18.81
N TRP A 119 9.35 8.24 18.53
CA TRP A 119 9.55 7.71 17.19
C TRP A 119 8.61 6.53 16.88
N ILE A 120 8.30 6.36 15.61
CA ILE A 120 7.75 5.12 15.06
C ILE A 120 8.88 4.38 14.38
N VAL A 121 9.11 3.14 14.76
CA VAL A 121 10.27 2.37 14.30
C VAL A 121 9.81 0.99 13.84
N PRO A 122 9.96 0.65 12.55
CA PRO A 122 9.71 -0.70 12.05
C PRO A 122 10.59 -1.74 12.75
N SER A 123 10.14 -3.00 12.81
CA SER A 123 10.83 -4.08 13.54
C SER A 123 12.24 -4.35 13.05
N TRP A 124 12.51 -4.12 11.76
CA TRP A 124 13.82 -4.32 11.10
C TRP A 124 14.78 -3.14 11.25
N HIS A 125 14.37 -2.06 11.94
CA HIS A 125 15.23 -0.92 12.24
C HIS A 125 15.58 -0.83 13.71
N GLN A 126 16.79 -0.35 13.97
CA GLN A 126 17.19 0.05 15.33
C GLN A 126 16.59 1.42 15.65
N ALA A 127 16.19 1.58 16.91
CA ALA A 127 15.73 2.88 17.38
C ALA A 127 16.85 3.90 17.37
N PRO A 128 16.59 5.16 16.99
CA PRO A 128 17.54 6.25 17.14
C PRO A 128 17.97 6.41 18.60
N PRO A 129 19.24 6.76 18.87
CA PRO A 129 19.77 6.84 20.24
C PRO A 129 19.03 7.83 21.17
N GLN A 130 18.40 8.84 20.56
CA GLN A 130 17.64 9.88 21.26
C GLN A 130 16.18 9.49 21.54
N ALA A 131 15.71 8.35 21.02
CA ALA A 131 14.34 7.92 21.21
C ALA A 131 14.12 7.38 22.63
N GLU A 132 13.27 8.04 23.41
CA GLU A 132 12.84 7.62 24.74
C GLU A 132 11.55 6.82 24.68
N GLN A 133 10.65 7.20 23.75
CA GLN A 133 9.38 6.51 23.47
C GLN A 133 9.38 5.99 22.03
N ILE A 134 8.96 4.75 21.86
CA ILE A 134 8.99 4.11 20.55
C ILE A 134 7.69 3.36 20.34
N ILE A 135 7.05 3.60 19.20
CA ILE A 135 6.03 2.70 18.66
C ILE A 135 6.72 1.74 17.70
N ARG A 136 6.72 0.45 18.01
CA ARG A 136 7.09 -0.62 17.06
C ARG A 136 5.91 -0.91 16.15
N LEU A 137 6.07 -0.57 14.88
CA LEU A 137 5.00 -0.73 13.90
C LEU A 137 5.57 -1.06 12.53
N ASP A 138 5.19 -2.22 12.02
CA ASP A 138 5.50 -2.62 10.66
C ASP A 138 4.36 -2.20 9.72
N PRO A 139 4.68 -1.65 8.54
CA PRO A 139 3.68 -1.42 7.50
C PRO A 139 2.94 -2.72 7.17
N GLY A 140 1.63 -2.66 7.23
CA GLY A 140 0.75 -3.81 6.99
C GLY A 140 -0.47 -3.42 6.16
N LEU A 141 -1.45 -4.33 6.09
CA LEU A 141 -2.71 -4.11 5.37
C LEU A 141 -3.62 -3.09 6.06
N ALA A 142 -3.48 -2.89 7.37
CA ALA A 142 -4.27 -1.91 8.10
C ALA A 142 -3.74 -0.49 7.87
N PHE A 143 -4.67 0.46 7.71
CA PHE A 143 -4.34 1.87 7.58
C PHE A 143 -3.65 2.42 8.84
N GLY A 144 -2.69 3.34 8.65
CA GLY A 144 -2.03 4.02 9.77
C GLY A 144 -0.58 3.59 10.01
N THR A 145 0.29 3.76 9.01
CA THR A 145 1.74 3.52 9.12
C THR A 145 2.50 4.63 9.84
N GLY A 146 1.80 5.72 10.23
CA GLY A 146 2.42 6.89 10.84
C GLY A 146 3.10 7.86 9.87
N THR A 147 3.17 7.54 8.58
CA THR A 147 3.76 8.43 7.57
C THR A 147 2.82 9.57 7.17
N HIS A 148 1.51 9.39 7.32
CA HIS A 148 0.53 10.41 6.97
C HIS A 148 0.63 11.63 7.91
N PRO A 149 0.57 12.88 7.39
CA PRO A 149 0.70 14.10 8.18
C PRO A 149 -0.29 14.20 9.34
N THR A 150 -1.56 13.79 9.14
CA THR A 150 -2.60 13.85 10.20
C THR A 150 -2.28 12.92 11.37
N THR A 151 -1.85 11.67 11.10
CA THR A 151 -1.43 10.73 12.14
C THR A 151 -0.26 11.28 12.94
N ARG A 152 0.74 11.85 12.24
CA ARG A 152 1.89 12.49 12.90
C ARG A 152 1.49 13.69 13.77
N MET A 153 0.54 14.51 13.30
CA MET A 153 0.03 15.64 14.09
C MET A 153 -0.68 15.17 15.36
N CYS A 154 -1.53 14.14 15.28
CA CYS A 154 -2.21 13.58 16.45
C CYS A 154 -1.21 12.99 17.46
N LEU A 155 -0.23 12.20 17.01
CA LEU A 155 0.81 11.66 17.88
C LEU A 155 1.66 12.74 18.51
N ARG A 156 2.03 13.79 17.76
CA ARG A 156 2.79 14.93 18.27
C ARG A 156 1.98 15.67 19.32
N TRP A 157 0.70 15.90 19.07
CA TRP A 157 -0.19 16.52 20.05
C TRP A 157 -0.24 15.70 21.34
N THR A 158 -0.42 14.36 21.23
CA THR A 158 -0.41 13.44 22.36
C THR A 158 0.88 13.54 23.17
N ALA A 159 2.04 13.52 22.50
CA ALA A 159 3.36 13.58 23.15
C ALA A 159 3.67 14.93 23.81
N GLN A 160 3.03 16.01 23.34
CA GLN A 160 3.25 17.36 23.87
C GLN A 160 2.35 17.71 25.05
N GLN A 161 1.42 16.84 25.42
CA GLN A 161 0.56 17.11 26.57
C GLN A 161 1.36 17.06 27.87
N SER A 162 0.96 17.92 28.78
CA SER A 162 1.60 17.96 30.10
C SER A 162 1.37 16.66 30.87
N PRO A 163 2.28 16.25 31.75
CA PRO A 163 2.06 15.10 32.62
C PRO A 163 0.78 15.19 33.44
N ALA A 164 0.36 16.40 33.82
CA ALA A 164 -0.88 16.60 34.54
C ALA A 164 -2.13 16.28 33.69
N LEU A 165 -2.11 16.63 32.39
CA LEU A 165 -3.19 16.29 31.47
C LEU A 165 -3.18 14.81 31.12
N ALA A 166 -2.00 14.24 30.89
CA ALA A 166 -1.84 12.79 30.63
C ALA A 166 -2.34 11.95 31.82
N ALA A 167 -2.11 12.38 33.06
CA ALA A 167 -2.63 11.73 34.25
C ALA A 167 -4.17 11.76 34.35
N ALA A 168 -4.81 12.74 33.68
CA ALA A 168 -6.27 12.86 33.61
C ALA A 168 -6.91 11.94 32.53
N TRP A 169 -6.10 11.34 31.66
CA TRP A 169 -6.60 10.41 30.62
C TRP A 169 -6.94 9.05 31.22
N SER A 170 -7.99 8.99 32.03
CA SER A 170 -8.47 7.77 32.62
C SER A 170 -9.09 6.82 31.58
N ARG A 171 -9.72 7.39 30.54
CA ARG A 171 -10.25 6.65 29.37
C ARG A 171 -9.98 7.44 28.08
N VAL A 172 -9.58 6.69 27.06
CA VAL A 172 -9.34 7.19 25.70
C VAL A 172 -10.06 6.28 24.71
N LEU A 173 -10.72 6.86 23.75
CA LEU A 173 -11.33 6.15 22.64
C LEU A 173 -10.61 6.51 21.33
N ASP A 174 -10.11 5.50 20.65
CA ASP A 174 -9.61 5.58 19.27
C ASP A 174 -10.69 5.02 18.35
N TYR A 175 -11.42 5.91 17.66
CA TYR A 175 -12.53 5.55 16.78
C TYR A 175 -12.09 5.53 15.33
N GLY A 176 -12.14 4.35 14.67
CA GLY A 176 -11.48 4.09 13.40
C GLY A 176 -9.99 3.82 13.61
N CYS A 177 -9.67 2.87 14.50
CA CYS A 177 -8.31 2.70 15.01
C CYS A 177 -7.29 2.20 13.98
N GLY A 178 -7.71 1.54 12.90
CA GLY A 178 -6.83 1.01 11.87
C GLY A 178 -5.73 0.11 12.44
N SER A 179 -4.48 0.56 12.38
CA SER A 179 -3.33 -0.12 12.98
C SER A 179 -3.25 0.00 14.52
N GLY A 180 -4.09 0.83 15.13
CA GLY A 180 -4.05 1.14 16.56
C GLY A 180 -2.96 2.14 16.96
N ILE A 181 -2.31 2.79 16.02
CA ILE A 181 -1.14 3.63 16.27
C ILE A 181 -1.43 4.79 17.24
N LEU A 182 -2.63 5.39 17.18
CA LEU A 182 -3.01 6.49 18.09
C LEU A 182 -3.31 5.96 19.49
N ALA A 183 -4.01 4.83 19.58
CA ALA A 183 -4.27 4.13 20.84
C ALA A 183 -2.96 3.75 21.55
N ILE A 184 -2.00 3.16 20.81
CA ILE A 184 -0.67 2.81 21.31
C ILE A 184 0.09 4.07 21.76
N GLY A 185 0.06 5.12 20.95
CA GLY A 185 0.68 6.40 21.29
C GLY A 185 0.11 6.99 22.59
N ALA A 186 -1.21 6.94 22.79
CA ALA A 186 -1.85 7.38 24.03
C ALA A 186 -1.41 6.53 25.23
N ALA A 187 -1.31 5.19 25.07
CA ALA A 187 -0.84 4.30 26.12
C ALA A 187 0.57 4.63 26.57
N LEU A 188 1.50 4.80 25.62
CA LEU A 188 2.89 5.14 25.90
C LEU A 188 3.03 6.50 26.61
N HIS A 189 2.07 7.39 26.47
CA HIS A 189 2.04 8.70 27.12
C HIS A 189 1.14 8.75 28.37
N GLY A 190 0.75 7.59 28.94
CA GLY A 190 0.16 7.49 30.26
C GLY A 190 -1.35 7.28 30.31
N ALA A 191 -2.04 7.14 29.20
CA ALA A 191 -3.44 6.75 29.17
C ALA A 191 -3.59 5.31 29.74
N ARG A 192 -4.63 5.10 30.57
CA ARG A 192 -4.79 3.83 31.31
C ARG A 192 -5.90 2.94 30.76
N GLY A 193 -7.06 3.50 30.45
CA GLY A 193 -8.20 2.79 29.86
C GLY A 193 -8.33 3.16 28.41
N ILE A 194 -7.94 2.29 27.48
CA ILE A 194 -7.91 2.60 26.06
C ILE A 194 -8.80 1.62 25.33
N ASP A 195 -9.86 2.17 24.76
CA ASP A 195 -10.75 1.47 23.85
C ASP A 195 -10.40 1.88 22.42
N ALA A 196 -10.23 0.91 21.53
CA ALA A 196 -9.96 1.12 20.11
C ALA A 196 -11.02 0.38 19.30
N VAL A 197 -11.71 1.06 18.42
CA VAL A 197 -12.80 0.45 17.63
C VAL A 197 -12.61 0.72 16.15
N ASP A 198 -12.92 -0.30 15.34
CA ASP A 198 -12.94 -0.20 13.89
C ASP A 198 -14.08 -1.06 13.33
N ILE A 199 -14.63 -0.68 12.20
CA ILE A 199 -15.65 -1.48 11.50
C ILE A 199 -15.04 -2.70 10.79
N ASP A 200 -13.72 -2.64 10.51
CA ASP A 200 -12.98 -3.71 9.85
C ASP A 200 -12.34 -4.64 10.90
N GLN A 201 -12.72 -5.93 10.85
CA GLN A 201 -12.14 -6.96 11.72
C GLN A 201 -10.63 -7.12 11.53
N ALA A 202 -10.11 -6.86 10.33
CA ALA A 202 -8.67 -6.91 10.06
C ALA A 202 -7.94 -5.78 10.80
N ALA A 203 -8.52 -4.57 10.84
CA ALA A 203 -8.01 -3.45 11.62
C ALA A 203 -7.99 -3.74 13.13
N VAL A 204 -9.09 -4.31 13.67
CA VAL A 204 -9.16 -4.75 15.07
C VAL A 204 -8.06 -5.75 15.40
N THR A 205 -7.83 -6.73 14.52
CA THR A 205 -6.78 -7.73 14.68
C THR A 205 -5.39 -7.09 14.64
N ALA A 206 -5.14 -6.19 13.67
CA ALA A 206 -3.90 -5.45 13.58
C ALA A 206 -3.62 -4.61 14.82
N THR A 207 -4.64 -3.90 15.34
CA THR A 207 -4.54 -3.12 16.58
C THR A 207 -4.11 -4.00 17.76
N ARG A 208 -4.70 -5.17 17.93
CA ARG A 208 -4.33 -6.12 19.01
C ARG A 208 -2.89 -6.59 18.91
N ASN A 209 -2.47 -7.02 17.72
CA ASN A 209 -1.12 -7.49 17.46
C ASN A 209 -0.08 -6.38 17.69
N ASN A 210 -0.38 -5.17 17.23
CA ASN A 210 0.50 -4.03 17.42
C ASN A 210 0.58 -3.58 18.89
N ALA A 211 -0.55 -3.61 19.62
CA ALA A 211 -0.56 -3.31 21.06
C ALA A 211 0.30 -4.31 21.84
N GLU A 212 0.19 -5.61 21.52
CA GLU A 212 1.02 -6.67 22.10
C GLU A 212 2.51 -6.44 21.81
N ALA A 213 2.86 -6.16 20.55
CA ALA A 213 4.23 -5.88 20.12
C ALA A 213 4.86 -4.66 20.84
N ASN A 214 4.02 -3.72 21.29
CA ASN A 214 4.42 -2.54 22.05
C ASN A 214 4.26 -2.71 23.58
N THR A 215 3.83 -3.88 24.05
CA THR A 215 3.62 -4.18 25.47
C THR A 215 2.67 -3.19 26.15
N VAL A 216 1.61 -2.77 25.46
CA VAL A 216 0.58 -1.87 25.96
C VAL A 216 -0.79 -2.55 25.98
N LEU A 217 -1.65 -2.12 26.90
CA LEU A 217 -3.02 -2.63 27.00
C LEU A 217 -3.97 -1.74 26.20
N VAL A 218 -4.58 -2.30 25.19
CA VAL A 218 -5.62 -1.67 24.36
C VAL A 218 -6.79 -2.65 24.23
N ASN A 219 -7.97 -2.21 24.58
CA ASN A 219 -9.20 -2.99 24.36
C ASN A 219 -9.71 -2.71 22.94
N ALA A 220 -9.34 -3.58 21.99
CA ALA A 220 -9.72 -3.40 20.59
C ALA A 220 -10.93 -4.29 20.23
N GLY A 221 -11.92 -3.71 19.54
CA GLY A 221 -13.14 -4.40 19.13
C GLY A 221 -13.93 -3.70 18.03
N LEU A 222 -14.99 -4.36 17.56
CA LEU A 222 -15.98 -3.74 16.69
C LEU A 222 -16.82 -2.73 17.48
N PRO A 223 -17.46 -1.73 16.83
CA PRO A 223 -18.18 -0.64 17.51
C PRO A 223 -19.25 -1.09 18.50
N ASP A 224 -19.94 -2.19 18.23
CA ASP A 224 -20.99 -2.73 19.12
C ASP A 224 -20.45 -3.34 20.42
N ALA A 225 -19.18 -3.72 20.45
CA ALA A 225 -18.52 -4.24 21.64
C ALA A 225 -18.15 -3.14 22.66
N ALA A 226 -18.06 -1.90 22.23
CA ALA A 226 -17.70 -0.75 23.08
C ALA A 226 -18.89 -0.16 23.87
N GLN A 227 -20.14 -0.59 23.58
CA GLN A 227 -21.34 -0.08 24.25
C GLN A 227 -21.68 -0.76 25.59
N GLY A 228 -20.91 -1.76 26.01
CA GLY A 228 -21.18 -2.60 27.18
C GLY A 228 -20.22 -2.46 28.37
N ALA A 229 -19.34 -1.45 28.39
CA ALA A 229 -18.37 -1.26 29.45
C ALA A 229 -18.55 0.06 30.22
#